data_98ad1dcb3a301befba0f3eaaeaf9cc20
#
_entry.id   98ad1dcb3a301befba0f3eaaeaf9cc20
#
_cell.length_a   1.000
_cell.length_b   1.000
_cell.length_c   1.000
_cell.angle_alpha   90.00
_cell.angle_beta   90.00
_cell.angle_gamma   90.00
#
_symmetry.space_group_name_H-M   'P 1'
#
loop_
_entity.id
_entity.type
_entity.pdbx_description
1 polymer ?
#
loop_
_entity_poly.entity_id
_entity_poly.type
_entity_poly.pdbx_seq_one_letter_code
_entity_poly.pdbx_strand_id
1 'polypeptide(L)'
;IDLVVCNLYPFSDVAKNTDSTMDEKIENIDIGGPTMIRAAAKNFKWVSVVVSPKDYRSVGAAISNGGLTEKRRFSLAKKAFGHCAEYDQTIFETLSEKTPEHDSLRYGENPHQQAFVVKADMPSSLGIPQAKQHQGKALSYNNFLDGDAALQCLSELSLIHI
;
A
#
# COMPACT_ATOMS: atom_id res chain seq x y z
N ILE A 1 22.99 26.50 3.45
CA ILE A 1 21.53 26.34 3.14
C ILE A 1 20.80 26.38 4.46
N ASP A 2 19.87 27.33 4.60
CA ASP A 2 19.14 27.57 5.85
C ASP A 2 17.70 27.05 5.75
N LEU A 3 17.17 26.94 4.52
CA LEU A 3 15.83 26.49 4.24
C LEU A 3 15.80 25.63 2.99
N VAL A 4 15.10 24.50 3.07
CA VAL A 4 14.70 23.66 1.95
C VAL A 4 13.17 23.62 1.89
N VAL A 5 12.62 23.97 0.74
CA VAL A 5 11.19 23.83 0.44
C VAL A 5 11.08 22.85 -0.72
N CYS A 6 10.43 21.72 -0.50
CA CYS A 6 10.33 20.69 -1.50
C CYS A 6 8.96 20.02 -1.41
N ASN A 7 8.25 19.97 -2.52
CA ASN A 7 7.05 19.16 -2.71
C ASN A 7 7.40 17.99 -3.62
N LEU A 8 7.01 16.78 -3.21
CA LEU A 8 7.22 15.57 -4.00
C LEU A 8 6.29 15.52 -5.21
N TYR A 9 6.63 14.73 -6.20
CA TYR A 9 5.74 14.41 -7.30
C TYR A 9 4.43 13.80 -6.76
N PRO A 10 3.28 14.07 -7.39
CA PRO A 10 1.99 13.60 -6.91
C PRO A 10 1.76 12.12 -7.25
N PHE A 11 2.68 11.25 -6.81
CA PHE A 11 2.64 9.82 -7.07
C PHE A 11 1.30 9.18 -6.70
N SER A 12 0.69 9.61 -5.59
CA SER A 12 -0.60 9.08 -5.12
C SER A 12 -1.74 9.33 -6.12
N ASP A 13 -1.67 10.39 -6.92
CA ASP A 13 -2.68 10.69 -7.92
C ASP A 13 -2.52 9.77 -9.14
N VAL A 14 -1.27 9.53 -9.55
CA VAL A 14 -0.95 8.59 -10.64
C VAL A 14 -1.23 7.15 -10.23
N ALA A 15 -0.91 6.77 -8.98
CA ALA A 15 -1.18 5.44 -8.45
C ALA A 15 -2.67 5.09 -8.43
N LYS A 16 -3.54 6.06 -8.11
CA LYS A 16 -5.01 5.89 -8.10
C LYS A 16 -5.64 5.90 -9.49
N ASN A 17 -4.94 6.38 -10.50
CA ASN A 17 -5.47 6.39 -11.85
C ASN A 17 -5.40 4.97 -12.44
N THR A 18 -6.56 4.37 -12.66
CA THR A 18 -6.71 3.02 -13.24
C THR A 18 -6.20 2.90 -14.67
N ASP A 19 -6.14 4.03 -15.39
CA ASP A 19 -5.68 4.07 -16.77
C ASP A 19 -4.14 4.16 -16.88
N SER A 20 -3.45 4.45 -15.76
CA SER A 20 -1.98 4.53 -15.74
C SER A 20 -1.36 3.15 -15.76
N THR A 21 -0.44 2.94 -16.68
CA THR A 21 0.38 1.73 -16.76
C THR A 21 1.36 1.64 -15.58
N MET A 22 1.89 0.45 -15.31
CA MET A 22 2.92 0.28 -14.28
C MET A 22 4.19 1.09 -14.59
N ASP A 23 4.59 1.15 -15.86
CA ASP A 23 5.76 1.93 -16.29
C ASP A 23 5.56 3.43 -16.05
N GLU A 24 4.38 3.96 -16.31
CA GLU A 24 4.04 5.35 -16.00
C GLU A 24 4.05 5.62 -14.48
N LYS A 25 3.58 4.67 -13.67
CA LYS A 25 3.67 4.78 -12.21
C LYS A 25 5.11 4.81 -11.75
N ILE A 26 5.96 3.91 -12.26
CA ILE A 26 7.39 3.85 -11.92
C ILE A 26 8.09 5.16 -12.30
N GLU A 27 7.84 5.70 -13.48
CA GLU A 27 8.47 6.96 -13.94
C GLU A 27 8.07 8.17 -13.08
N ASN A 28 6.93 8.12 -12.40
CA ASN A 28 6.48 9.16 -11.49
C ASN A 28 7.01 9.02 -10.04
N ILE A 29 7.90 8.09 -9.77
CA ILE A 29 8.57 7.96 -8.47
C ILE A 29 9.64 9.05 -8.34
N ASP A 30 9.46 9.96 -7.40
CA ASP A 30 10.43 11.01 -7.08
C ASP A 30 11.59 10.44 -6.26
N ILE A 31 12.80 10.50 -6.80
CA ILE A 31 14.03 10.07 -6.10
C ILE A 31 14.72 11.24 -5.43
N GLY A 32 14.84 12.35 -6.14
CA GLY A 32 15.59 13.53 -5.67
C GLY A 32 14.91 14.25 -4.52
N GLY A 33 13.59 14.41 -4.60
CA GLY A 33 12.78 15.09 -3.58
C GLY A 33 12.92 14.46 -2.18
N PRO A 34 12.63 13.17 -2.00
CA PRO A 34 12.81 12.49 -0.72
C PRO A 34 14.25 12.57 -0.19
N THR A 35 15.24 12.47 -1.08
CA THR A 35 16.66 12.59 -0.71
C THR A 35 16.97 13.97 -0.12
N MET A 36 16.55 15.05 -0.79
CA MET A 36 16.75 16.42 -0.31
C MET A 36 16.01 16.69 0.99
N ILE A 37 14.76 16.25 1.09
CA ILE A 37 13.93 16.40 2.29
C ILE A 37 14.59 15.70 3.48
N ARG A 38 15.02 14.45 3.33
CA ARG A 38 15.66 13.67 4.40
C ARG A 38 16.99 14.27 4.82
N ALA A 39 17.81 14.75 3.89
CA ALA A 39 19.06 15.44 4.18
C ALA A 39 18.84 16.72 5.01
N ALA A 40 17.87 17.56 4.62
CA ALA A 40 17.52 18.76 5.34
C ALA A 40 16.93 18.46 6.73
N ALA A 41 16.00 17.49 6.81
CA ALA A 41 15.36 17.09 8.06
C ALA A 41 16.37 16.54 9.07
N LYS A 42 17.35 15.74 8.63
CA LYS A 42 18.45 15.25 9.48
C LYS A 42 19.24 16.40 10.11
N ASN A 43 19.39 17.51 9.40
CA ASN A 43 20.14 18.68 9.82
C ASN A 43 19.27 19.76 10.49
N PHE A 44 18.14 19.41 11.10
CA PHE A 44 17.15 20.34 11.67
C PHE A 44 17.72 21.35 12.67
N LYS A 45 18.85 21.07 13.29
CA LYS A 45 19.51 22.05 14.17
C LYS A 45 19.84 23.36 13.45
N TRP A 46 20.13 23.25 12.17
CA TRP A 46 20.62 24.39 11.36
C TRP A 46 19.73 24.67 10.15
N VAL A 47 19.05 23.64 9.60
CA VAL A 47 18.28 23.72 8.36
C VAL A 47 16.79 23.55 8.65
N SER A 48 16.00 24.44 8.09
CA SER A 48 14.54 24.29 8.07
C SER A 48 14.11 23.50 6.85
N VAL A 49 13.15 22.61 7.01
CA VAL A 49 12.57 21.85 5.88
C VAL A 49 11.06 22.01 5.83
N VAL A 50 10.52 22.32 4.67
CA VAL A 50 9.08 22.53 4.46
C VAL A 50 8.61 21.65 3.31
N VAL A 51 7.65 20.76 3.61
CA VAL A 51 7.11 19.77 2.65
C VAL A 51 5.64 20.01 2.32
N SER A 52 5.03 21.04 2.90
CA SER A 52 3.60 21.28 2.71
C SER A 52 3.33 22.77 2.47
N PRO A 53 2.57 23.13 1.43
CA PRO A 53 2.14 24.51 1.18
C PRO A 53 1.40 25.14 2.35
N LYS A 54 0.75 24.35 3.20
CA LYS A 54 0.05 24.82 4.41
C LYS A 54 0.98 25.52 5.42
N ASP A 55 2.28 25.19 5.38
CA ASP A 55 3.27 25.75 6.29
C ASP A 55 3.93 27.03 5.73
N TYR A 56 3.80 27.35 4.44
CA TYR A 56 4.52 28.43 3.78
C TYR A 56 4.30 29.78 4.46
N ARG A 57 3.03 30.14 4.74
CA ARG A 57 2.69 31.41 5.35
C ARG A 57 3.32 31.56 6.76
N SER A 58 3.22 30.52 7.57
CA SER A 58 3.75 30.55 8.95
C SER A 58 5.27 30.56 9.00
N VAL A 59 5.91 29.83 8.08
CA VAL A 59 7.37 29.80 7.95
C VAL A 59 7.88 31.13 7.41
N GLY A 60 7.25 31.68 6.36
CA GLY A 60 7.61 32.99 5.82
C GLY A 60 7.53 34.11 6.87
N ALA A 61 6.44 34.14 7.65
CA ALA A 61 6.29 35.10 8.75
C ALA A 61 7.37 34.91 9.80
N ALA A 62 7.75 33.70 10.17
CA ALA A 62 8.81 33.45 11.14
C ALA A 62 10.17 33.92 10.61
N ILE A 63 10.49 33.73 9.34
CA ILE A 63 11.73 34.20 8.70
C ILE A 63 11.79 35.74 8.77
N SER A 64 10.71 36.44 8.43
CA SER A 64 10.64 37.90 8.49
C SER A 64 10.79 38.44 9.93
N ASN A 65 10.53 37.64 10.95
CA ASN A 65 10.61 38.00 12.37
C ASN A 65 11.83 37.40 13.07
N GLY A 66 12.95 37.20 12.38
CA GLY A 66 14.22 36.76 12.96
C GLY A 66 14.53 35.27 12.84
N GLY A 67 13.70 34.49 12.12
CA GLY A 67 13.97 33.13 11.81
C GLY A 67 13.16 32.12 12.62
N LEU A 68 13.40 30.83 12.35
CA LEU A 68 12.71 29.72 13.03
C LEU A 68 13.53 29.28 14.26
N THR A 69 12.83 29.05 15.38
CA THR A 69 13.43 28.40 16.55
C THR A 69 13.81 26.96 16.27
N GLU A 70 14.77 26.40 17.00
CA GLU A 70 15.14 24.97 16.88
C GLU A 70 13.94 24.05 17.11
N LYS A 71 13.10 24.36 18.10
CA LYS A 71 11.87 23.62 18.38
C LYS A 71 10.93 23.57 17.14
N ARG A 72 10.82 24.69 16.41
CA ARG A 72 10.00 24.76 15.20
C ARG A 72 10.65 23.97 14.07
N ARG A 73 11.97 24.07 13.89
CA ARG A 73 12.71 23.29 12.90
C ARG A 73 12.58 21.79 13.16
N PHE A 74 12.69 21.36 14.42
CA PHE A 74 12.47 19.96 14.82
C PHE A 74 11.06 19.48 14.48
N SER A 75 10.03 20.30 14.73
CA SER A 75 8.65 19.96 14.37
C SER A 75 8.46 19.78 12.86
N LEU A 76 9.09 20.67 12.06
CA LEU A 76 9.08 20.58 10.60
C LEU A 76 9.84 19.33 10.10
N ALA A 77 10.99 19.01 10.71
CA ALA A 77 11.75 17.81 10.37
C ALA A 77 10.97 16.51 10.66
N LYS A 78 10.27 16.46 11.80
CA LYS A 78 9.39 15.33 12.11
C LYS A 78 8.27 15.17 11.06
N LYS A 79 7.66 16.29 10.65
CA LYS A 79 6.65 16.30 9.58
C LYS A 79 7.24 15.83 8.25
N ALA A 80 8.47 16.26 7.93
CA ALA A 80 9.16 15.89 6.71
C ALA A 80 9.47 14.38 6.64
N PHE A 81 9.93 13.77 7.73
CA PHE A 81 10.13 12.32 7.79
C PHE A 81 8.81 11.55 7.68
N GLY A 82 7.73 12.03 8.33
CA GLY A 82 6.41 11.43 8.18
C GLY A 82 5.92 11.48 6.73
N HIS A 83 6.11 12.64 6.06
CA HIS A 83 5.73 12.80 4.66
C HIS A 83 6.48 11.85 3.72
N CYS A 84 7.79 11.66 3.92
CA CYS A 84 8.56 10.66 3.16
C CYS A 84 8.09 9.23 3.46
N ALA A 85 7.77 8.92 4.71
CA ALA A 85 7.29 7.59 5.08
C ALA A 85 5.94 7.26 4.44
N GLU A 86 4.99 8.21 4.41
CA GLU A 86 3.70 8.07 3.72
C GLU A 86 3.89 7.92 2.21
N TYR A 87 4.83 8.65 1.63
CA TYR A 87 5.18 8.59 0.22
C TYR A 87 5.74 7.20 -0.14
N ASP A 88 6.75 6.73 0.61
CA ASP A 88 7.37 5.42 0.41
C ASP A 88 6.37 4.28 0.62
N GLN A 89 5.46 4.42 1.60
CA GLN A 89 4.39 3.45 1.85
C GLN A 89 3.44 3.36 0.65
N THR A 90 3.05 4.49 0.06
CA THR A 90 2.19 4.51 -1.13
C THR A 90 2.86 3.81 -2.32
N ILE A 91 4.16 4.02 -2.52
CA ILE A 91 4.93 3.33 -3.55
C ILE A 91 4.96 1.82 -3.27
N PHE A 92 5.29 1.44 -2.04
CA PHE A 92 5.35 0.04 -1.63
C PHE A 92 4.02 -0.67 -1.86
N GLU A 93 2.90 -0.07 -1.46
CA GLU A 93 1.56 -0.63 -1.67
C GLU A 93 1.27 -0.77 -3.16
N THR A 94 1.53 0.26 -3.95
CA THR A 94 1.31 0.24 -5.41
C THR A 94 2.14 -0.82 -6.13
N LEU A 95 3.41 -0.99 -5.74
CA LEU A 95 4.28 -2.01 -6.32
C LEU A 95 4.00 -3.41 -5.76
N SER A 96 3.42 -3.49 -4.56
CA SER A 96 2.98 -4.72 -3.91
C SER A 96 1.58 -5.15 -4.34
N GLU A 97 0.85 -4.30 -5.07
CA GLU A 97 -0.29 -4.72 -5.86
C GLU A 97 0.18 -5.70 -6.95
N LYS A 98 0.83 -6.78 -6.50
CA LYS A 98 0.70 -8.04 -7.21
C LYS A 98 -0.81 -8.18 -7.43
N THR A 99 -1.25 -8.30 -8.67
CA THR A 99 -2.41 -9.15 -8.92
C THR A 99 -2.17 -10.37 -8.05
N PRO A 100 -2.95 -10.59 -6.97
CA PRO A 100 -2.69 -11.74 -6.12
C PRO A 100 -2.67 -12.92 -7.07
N GLU A 101 -1.66 -13.81 -6.93
CA GLU A 101 -1.64 -15.03 -7.72
C GLU A 101 -2.99 -15.67 -7.54
N HIS A 102 -3.85 -15.45 -8.51
CA HIS A 102 -5.22 -15.91 -8.45
C HIS A 102 -5.39 -17.04 -9.48
N ASP A 103 -5.86 -18.13 -9.01
CA ASP A 103 -6.33 -19.19 -9.89
C ASP A 103 -7.71 -18.79 -10.44
N SER A 104 -7.80 -18.60 -11.76
CA SER A 104 -9.09 -18.35 -12.42
C SER A 104 -10.01 -19.52 -12.25
N LEU A 105 -11.20 -19.26 -11.77
CA LEU A 105 -12.24 -20.28 -11.67
C LEU A 105 -12.95 -20.44 -13.01
N ARG A 106 -13.60 -21.59 -13.19
CA ARG A 106 -14.33 -21.90 -14.43
C ARG A 106 -15.46 -20.87 -14.69
N TYR A 107 -16.13 -20.41 -13.64
CA TYR A 107 -17.11 -19.31 -13.60
C TYR A 107 -17.42 -18.94 -12.13
N GLY A 108 -18.08 -17.82 -11.91
CA GLY A 108 -18.50 -17.36 -10.59
C GLY A 108 -19.73 -18.07 -10.06
N GLU A 109 -20.58 -17.33 -9.33
CA GLU A 109 -21.87 -17.84 -8.86
C GLU A 109 -22.78 -18.23 -10.03
N ASN A 110 -22.74 -17.42 -11.09
CA ASN A 110 -23.47 -17.70 -12.34
C ASN A 110 -22.50 -17.95 -13.50
N PRO A 111 -22.89 -18.73 -14.52
CA PRO A 111 -22.01 -19.15 -15.62
C PRO A 111 -21.37 -18.02 -16.44
N HIS A 112 -21.95 -16.83 -16.46
CA HIS A 112 -21.45 -15.67 -17.20
C HIS A 112 -20.51 -14.77 -16.37
N GLN A 113 -20.34 -15.07 -15.08
CA GLN A 113 -19.51 -14.29 -14.17
C GLN A 113 -18.10 -14.85 -14.12
N GLN A 114 -17.11 -13.97 -14.11
CA GLN A 114 -15.73 -14.34 -13.80
C GLN A 114 -15.55 -14.43 -12.28
N ALA A 115 -14.70 -15.36 -11.86
CA ALA A 115 -14.31 -15.48 -10.46
C ALA A 115 -12.87 -15.98 -10.33
N PHE A 116 -12.25 -15.66 -9.21
CA PHE A 116 -10.87 -15.97 -8.90
C PHE A 116 -10.76 -16.49 -7.47
N VAL A 117 -9.80 -17.37 -7.23
CA VAL A 117 -9.38 -17.78 -5.88
C VAL A 117 -8.05 -17.12 -5.56
N VAL A 118 -8.00 -16.40 -4.46
CA VAL A 118 -6.78 -15.84 -3.89
C VAL A 118 -6.41 -16.69 -2.67
N LYS A 119 -5.20 -17.25 -2.67
CA LYS A 119 -4.67 -17.98 -1.52
C LYS A 119 -4.12 -17.00 -0.50
N ALA A 120 -4.53 -17.11 0.75
CA ALA A 120 -3.95 -16.31 1.83
C ALA A 120 -2.49 -16.71 2.08
N ASP A 121 -1.62 -15.73 2.30
CA ASP A 121 -0.19 -15.96 2.59
C ASP A 121 0.02 -16.74 3.91
N MET A 122 -0.91 -16.62 4.84
CA MET A 122 -0.93 -17.38 6.10
C MET A 122 -2.29 -18.07 6.25
N PRO A 123 -2.41 -19.32 5.78
CA PRO A 123 -3.65 -20.08 5.97
C PRO A 123 -3.87 -20.36 7.46
N SER A 124 -4.84 -19.71 8.05
CA SER A 124 -5.24 -19.92 9.45
C SER A 124 -6.13 -21.15 9.66
N SER A 125 -6.58 -21.77 8.58
CA SER A 125 -7.50 -22.91 8.61
C SER A 125 -7.30 -23.83 7.40
N LEU A 126 -7.64 -25.11 7.58
CA LEU A 126 -7.83 -26.04 6.47
C LEU A 126 -9.02 -25.53 5.61
N GLY A 127 -8.80 -25.36 4.31
CA GLY A 127 -9.85 -24.96 3.37
C GLY A 127 -9.61 -25.51 1.98
N ILE A 128 -10.66 -25.57 1.17
CA ILE A 128 -10.59 -26.03 -0.22
C ILE A 128 -9.61 -25.21 -1.08
N PRO A 129 -9.45 -23.87 -0.88
CA PRO A 129 -8.45 -23.09 -1.64
C PRO A 129 -7.00 -23.58 -1.51
N GLN A 130 -6.65 -24.23 -0.40
CA GLN A 130 -5.32 -24.79 -0.16
C GLN A 130 -5.20 -26.25 -0.62
N ALA A 131 -6.31 -26.89 -0.98
CA ALA A 131 -6.33 -28.28 -1.37
C ALA A 131 -5.69 -28.49 -2.77
N LYS A 132 -5.01 -29.62 -2.94
CA LYS A 132 -4.47 -30.02 -4.23
C LYS A 132 -5.52 -30.79 -5.03
N GLN A 133 -5.93 -30.23 -6.16
CA GLN A 133 -6.78 -30.97 -7.10
C GLN A 133 -5.95 -31.99 -7.88
N HIS A 134 -6.29 -33.25 -7.78
CA HIS A 134 -5.56 -34.36 -8.43
C HIS A 134 -6.12 -34.69 -9.80
N GLN A 135 -7.42 -34.48 -10.04
CA GLN A 135 -8.09 -34.75 -11.28
C GLN A 135 -9.41 -33.98 -11.44
N GLY A 136 -9.98 -34.03 -12.60
CA GLY A 136 -11.28 -33.41 -12.91
C GLY A 136 -11.15 -32.07 -13.60
N LYS A 137 -12.28 -31.41 -13.86
CA LYS A 137 -12.38 -30.10 -14.50
C LYS A 137 -12.02 -28.98 -13.49
N ALA A 138 -11.60 -27.83 -13.99
CA ALA A 138 -11.43 -26.63 -13.17
C ALA A 138 -12.71 -26.35 -12.35
N LEU A 139 -12.52 -26.00 -11.09
CA LEU A 139 -13.62 -25.74 -10.17
C LEU A 139 -14.29 -24.40 -10.47
N SER A 140 -15.58 -24.30 -10.15
CA SER A 140 -16.34 -23.05 -10.15
C SER A 140 -16.42 -22.49 -8.73
N TYR A 141 -16.89 -21.26 -8.58
CA TYR A 141 -17.15 -20.65 -7.28
C TYR A 141 -18.03 -21.55 -6.39
N ASN A 142 -19.12 -22.08 -6.92
CA ASN A 142 -20.02 -22.96 -6.17
C ASN A 142 -19.34 -24.25 -5.71
N ASN A 143 -18.41 -24.82 -6.50
CA ASN A 143 -17.68 -26.00 -6.07
C ASN A 143 -16.75 -25.72 -4.88
N PHE A 144 -16.13 -24.54 -4.83
CA PHE A 144 -15.35 -24.12 -3.67
C PHE A 144 -16.23 -23.92 -2.44
N LEU A 145 -17.37 -23.25 -2.59
CA LEU A 145 -18.30 -22.98 -1.50
C LEU A 145 -18.86 -24.29 -0.92
N ASP A 146 -19.34 -25.20 -1.78
CA ASP A 146 -19.89 -26.51 -1.38
C ASP A 146 -18.82 -27.37 -0.70
N GLY A 147 -17.61 -27.39 -1.27
CA GLY A 147 -16.50 -28.17 -0.71
C GLY A 147 -16.05 -27.65 0.66
N ASP A 148 -15.96 -26.34 0.82
CA ASP A 148 -15.59 -25.72 2.09
C ASP A 148 -16.66 -25.96 3.17
N ALA A 149 -17.95 -25.82 2.82
CA ALA A 149 -19.05 -26.11 3.72
C ALA A 149 -19.06 -27.58 4.15
N ALA A 150 -18.80 -28.51 3.22
CA ALA A 150 -18.68 -29.93 3.54
C ALA A 150 -17.49 -30.22 4.48
N LEU A 151 -16.33 -29.59 4.25
CA LEU A 151 -15.16 -29.74 5.10
C LEU A 151 -15.42 -29.21 6.52
N GLN A 152 -16.07 -28.05 6.64
CA GLN A 152 -16.45 -27.49 7.93
C GLN A 152 -17.42 -28.42 8.68
N CYS A 153 -18.45 -28.92 8.00
CA CYS A 153 -19.38 -29.87 8.58
C CYS A 153 -18.66 -31.13 9.11
N LEU A 154 -17.75 -31.70 8.33
CA LEU A 154 -16.95 -32.85 8.74
C LEU A 154 -16.06 -32.56 9.96
N SER A 155 -15.51 -31.35 10.05
CA SER A 155 -14.63 -30.97 11.19
C SER A 155 -15.39 -30.87 12.51
N GLU A 156 -16.70 -30.61 12.47
CA GLU A 156 -17.56 -30.52 13.64
C GLU A 156 -18.13 -31.90 14.06
N LEU A 157 -18.10 -32.88 13.15
CA LEU A 157 -18.57 -34.24 13.45
C LEU A 157 -17.50 -35.03 14.19
N SER A 158 -17.86 -35.66 15.30
CA SER A 158 -17.00 -36.63 15.96
C SER A 158 -17.00 -37.95 15.20
N LEU A 159 -15.91 -38.75 15.32
CA LEU A 159 -15.81 -40.09 14.72
C LEU A 159 -16.93 -41.07 15.17
N ILE A 160 -17.68 -40.70 16.21
CA ILE A 160 -18.82 -41.49 16.71
C ILE A 160 -20.09 -41.27 15.84
N HIS A 161 -20.11 -40.18 15.06
CA HIS A 161 -21.26 -39.82 14.22
C HIS A 161 -21.08 -40.21 12.73
N ILE A 162 -19.94 -40.77 12.40
CA ILE A 162 -19.63 -41.39 11.10
C ILE A 162 -19.60 -42.89 11.29
#